data_1d156567955f91938c1a83a4c4598e91
#
_entry.id   1d156567955f91938c1a83a4c4598e91
#
_cell.length_a   1.000
_cell.length_b   1.000
_cell.length_c   1.000
_cell.angle_alpha   90.00
_cell.angle_beta   90.00
_cell.angle_gamma   90.00
#
_symmetry.space_group_name_H-M   'P 1'
#
loop_
_entity.id
_entity.type
_entity.pdbx_description
1 polymer ?
#
loop_
_entity_poly.entity_id
_entity_poly.type
_entity_poly.pdbx_seq_one_letter_code
_entity_poly.pdbx_strand_id
1 'polypeptide(L)'
;RGGIPKGVLSVVTGSAGDIGGELTSNPIVRKLSFTGSTEIGRQLMAECAKDIKKVSLELGGNAPFIVFDDADLDKAVEGAIISKYRNNGQTCVCANRLYIQDSVYDAFAEKLEVAVAKLKIGNGLDEGTTTGPLIDDKAVAKVKEHIADALSNGATLLSGGNSLEGSFFEPTILSNVPKNAAVA
;
A
#
# COMPACT_ATOMS: atom_id res chain seq x y z
N ARG A 1 -26.09 7.63 18.20
CA ARG A 1 -26.98 6.46 17.98
C ARG A 1 -27.83 6.80 16.76
N GLY A 2 -27.52 6.19 15.60
CA GLY A 2 -28.07 6.60 14.30
C GLY A 2 -29.51 6.13 13.98
N GLY A 3 -30.27 5.65 14.96
CA GLY A 3 -31.67 5.25 14.76
C GLY A 3 -31.90 4.02 13.84
N ILE A 4 -30.83 3.28 13.52
CA ILE A 4 -30.96 2.06 12.69
C ILE A 4 -31.69 0.98 13.48
N PRO A 5 -32.76 0.36 12.92
CA PRO A 5 -33.47 -0.74 13.56
C PRO A 5 -32.58 -1.93 13.86
N LYS A 6 -32.91 -2.69 14.90
CA LYS A 6 -32.19 -3.92 15.25
C LYS A 6 -32.22 -4.91 14.07
N GLY A 7 -31.10 -5.57 13.79
CA GLY A 7 -30.96 -6.56 12.75
C GLY A 7 -30.65 -6.00 11.34
N VAL A 8 -30.68 -4.68 11.15
CA VAL A 8 -30.32 -4.06 9.85
C VAL A 8 -28.81 -4.00 9.66
N LEU A 9 -28.05 -3.83 10.75
CA LEU A 9 -26.59 -3.83 10.73
C LEU A 9 -26.08 -4.81 11.80
N SER A 10 -25.20 -5.72 11.38
CA SER A 10 -24.50 -6.65 12.27
C SER A 10 -22.99 -6.60 12.00
N VAL A 11 -22.19 -6.69 13.04
CA VAL A 11 -20.75 -6.83 12.95
C VAL A 11 -20.38 -8.25 13.39
N VAL A 12 -19.71 -8.98 12.50
CA VAL A 12 -19.26 -10.36 12.74
C VAL A 12 -17.74 -10.37 12.59
N THR A 13 -17.05 -10.94 13.58
CA THR A 13 -15.58 -11.12 13.57
C THR A 13 -15.27 -12.61 13.58
N GLY A 14 -14.17 -13.00 12.92
CA GLY A 14 -13.75 -14.41 12.85
C GLY A 14 -12.78 -14.68 11.71
N SER A 15 -12.65 -15.95 11.34
CA SER A 15 -11.84 -16.37 10.19
C SER A 15 -12.39 -15.77 8.90
N ALA A 16 -11.51 -15.09 8.16
CA ALA A 16 -11.89 -14.49 6.87
C ALA A 16 -12.36 -15.55 5.85
N GLY A 17 -11.75 -16.74 5.87
CA GLY A 17 -12.13 -17.85 5.00
C GLY A 17 -13.53 -18.38 5.31
N ASP A 18 -13.84 -18.59 6.58
CA ASP A 18 -15.14 -19.12 7.01
C ASP A 18 -16.28 -18.11 6.73
N ILE A 19 -16.05 -16.85 7.09
CA ILE A 19 -17.02 -15.78 6.84
C ILE A 19 -17.20 -15.56 5.33
N GLY A 20 -16.11 -15.51 4.59
CA GLY A 20 -16.13 -15.33 3.14
C GLY A 20 -16.85 -16.50 2.44
N GLY A 21 -16.57 -17.74 2.84
CA GLY A 21 -17.22 -18.92 2.33
C GLY A 21 -18.73 -18.92 2.56
N GLU A 22 -19.18 -18.54 3.76
CA GLU A 22 -20.60 -18.39 4.06
C GLU A 22 -21.26 -17.30 3.22
N LEU A 23 -20.62 -16.13 3.11
CA LEU A 23 -21.15 -15.01 2.33
C LEU A 23 -21.24 -15.31 0.83
N THR A 24 -20.32 -16.08 0.28
CA THR A 24 -20.31 -16.44 -1.14
C THR A 24 -21.26 -17.57 -1.49
N SER A 25 -21.43 -18.56 -0.60
CA SER A 25 -22.25 -19.75 -0.85
C SER A 25 -23.71 -19.62 -0.42
N ASN A 26 -24.02 -18.80 0.59
CA ASN A 26 -25.38 -18.71 1.12
C ASN A 26 -26.31 -17.96 0.16
N PRO A 27 -27.44 -18.58 -0.30
CA PRO A 27 -28.34 -18.00 -1.29
C PRO A 27 -29.14 -16.78 -0.77
N ILE A 28 -29.18 -16.54 0.54
CA ILE A 28 -29.80 -15.36 1.14
C ILE A 28 -28.96 -14.10 0.85
N VAL A 29 -27.66 -14.24 0.77
CA VAL A 29 -26.74 -13.14 0.46
C VAL A 29 -26.88 -12.75 -1.02
N ARG A 30 -27.23 -11.52 -1.29
CA ARG A 30 -27.48 -11.00 -2.64
C ARG A 30 -26.36 -10.13 -3.19
N LYS A 31 -25.56 -9.55 -2.32
CA LYS A 31 -24.43 -8.69 -2.70
C LYS A 31 -23.27 -8.90 -1.74
N LEU A 32 -22.07 -8.99 -2.30
CA LEU A 32 -20.81 -8.94 -1.58
C LEU A 32 -20.07 -7.64 -1.92
N SER A 33 -19.60 -6.93 -0.90
CA SER A 33 -18.64 -5.83 -1.05
C SER A 33 -17.35 -6.23 -0.33
N PHE A 34 -16.21 -6.06 -1.00
CA PHE A 34 -14.91 -6.47 -0.48
C PHE A 34 -13.86 -5.39 -0.75
N THR A 35 -13.04 -5.12 0.24
CA THR A 35 -11.82 -4.32 0.10
C THR A 35 -10.63 -5.17 0.53
N GLY A 36 -9.63 -5.33 -0.34
CA GLY A 36 -8.44 -6.14 -0.04
C GLY A 36 -7.59 -6.44 -1.26
N SER A 37 -6.87 -7.58 -1.24
CA SER A 37 -5.98 -7.94 -2.34
C SER A 37 -6.74 -8.32 -3.62
N THR A 38 -6.13 -8.05 -4.77
CA THR A 38 -6.67 -8.42 -6.09
C THR A 38 -6.85 -9.93 -6.23
N GLU A 39 -5.97 -10.72 -5.63
CA GLU A 39 -6.04 -12.18 -5.64
C GLU A 39 -7.33 -12.68 -4.97
N ILE A 40 -7.60 -12.23 -3.74
CA ILE A 40 -8.81 -12.59 -3.01
C ILE A 40 -10.06 -12.03 -3.69
N GLY A 41 -10.00 -10.81 -4.21
CA GLY A 41 -11.12 -10.24 -4.97
C GLY A 41 -11.51 -11.07 -6.19
N ARG A 42 -10.51 -11.61 -6.91
CA ARG A 42 -10.74 -12.51 -8.05
C ARG A 42 -11.39 -13.83 -7.62
N GLN A 43 -10.93 -14.41 -6.51
CA GLN A 43 -11.53 -15.60 -5.93
C GLN A 43 -13.01 -15.37 -5.54
N LEU A 44 -13.27 -14.32 -4.77
CA LEU A 44 -14.62 -13.98 -4.32
C LEU A 44 -15.58 -13.70 -5.49
N MET A 45 -15.08 -13.04 -6.55
CA MET A 45 -15.85 -12.80 -7.77
C MET A 45 -16.24 -14.12 -8.45
N ALA A 46 -15.30 -15.06 -8.57
CA ALA A 46 -15.57 -16.38 -9.17
C ALA A 46 -16.59 -17.18 -8.35
N GLU A 47 -16.50 -17.15 -7.03
CA GLU A 47 -17.45 -17.83 -6.14
C GLU A 47 -18.85 -17.20 -6.22
N CYS A 48 -18.95 -15.87 -6.19
CA CYS A 48 -20.21 -15.13 -6.30
C CYS A 48 -20.91 -15.34 -7.66
N ALA A 49 -20.15 -15.61 -8.72
CA ALA A 49 -20.70 -15.83 -10.05
C ALA A 49 -21.61 -17.07 -10.13
N LYS A 50 -21.43 -18.07 -9.28
CA LYS A 50 -22.24 -19.29 -9.23
C LYS A 50 -23.74 -18.98 -8.99
N ASP A 51 -24.02 -17.99 -8.16
CA ASP A 51 -25.39 -17.56 -7.81
C ASP A 51 -25.72 -16.18 -8.38
N ILE A 52 -24.90 -15.65 -9.27
CA ILE A 52 -25.07 -14.33 -9.91
C ILE A 52 -25.23 -13.21 -8.85
N LYS A 53 -24.48 -13.31 -7.74
CA LYS A 53 -24.49 -12.28 -6.70
C LYS A 53 -23.86 -10.99 -7.24
N LYS A 54 -24.40 -9.85 -6.82
CA LYS A 54 -23.75 -8.55 -7.09
C LYS A 54 -22.45 -8.44 -6.31
N VAL A 55 -21.39 -7.93 -6.94
CA VAL A 55 -20.12 -7.67 -6.28
C VAL A 55 -19.69 -6.21 -6.43
N SER A 56 -19.07 -5.68 -5.39
CA SER A 56 -18.33 -4.41 -5.42
C SER A 56 -16.95 -4.67 -4.83
N LEU A 57 -15.90 -4.45 -5.62
CA LEU A 57 -14.53 -4.82 -5.26
C LEU A 57 -13.64 -3.57 -5.28
N GLU A 58 -13.05 -3.27 -4.13
CA GLU A 58 -12.00 -2.27 -3.95
C GLU A 58 -10.68 -2.99 -3.71
N LEU A 59 -9.78 -2.92 -4.67
CA LEU A 59 -8.61 -3.78 -4.74
C LEU A 59 -7.31 -2.98 -4.68
N GLY A 60 -6.17 -3.67 -4.69
CA GLY A 60 -4.85 -3.07 -4.71
C GLY A 60 -4.59 -2.29 -6.01
N GLY A 61 -3.62 -1.40 -5.94
CA GLY A 61 -3.15 -0.61 -7.07
C GLY A 61 -1.65 -0.36 -7.02
N ASN A 62 -1.11 0.16 -8.11
CA ASN A 62 0.29 0.56 -8.25
C ASN A 62 0.36 1.88 -9.04
N ALA A 63 -0.17 2.94 -8.45
CA ALA A 63 -0.29 4.23 -9.09
C ALA A 63 1.08 4.84 -9.44
N PRO A 64 1.25 5.45 -10.62
CA PRO A 64 2.41 6.28 -10.94
C PRO A 64 2.26 7.68 -10.31
N PHE A 65 3.40 8.27 -9.94
CA PHE A 65 3.55 9.68 -9.60
C PHE A 65 4.51 10.31 -10.61
N ILE A 66 4.07 11.33 -11.35
CA ILE A 66 4.83 11.86 -12.50
C ILE A 66 5.22 13.30 -12.21
N VAL A 67 6.49 13.63 -12.38
CA VAL A 67 7.06 14.98 -12.19
C VAL A 67 7.76 15.41 -13.46
N PHE A 68 7.26 16.49 -14.09
CA PHE A 68 7.87 17.15 -15.22
C PHE A 68 8.83 18.26 -14.76
N ASP A 69 9.65 18.77 -15.66
CA ASP A 69 10.70 19.77 -15.36
C ASP A 69 10.17 21.17 -15.04
N ASP A 70 8.94 21.46 -15.40
CA ASP A 70 8.24 22.70 -15.04
C ASP A 70 7.54 22.64 -13.66
N ALA A 71 7.64 21.52 -12.95
CA ALA A 71 7.02 21.37 -11.63
C ALA A 71 7.78 22.14 -10.54
N ASP A 72 7.02 22.66 -9.54
CA ASP A 72 7.58 23.09 -8.27
C ASP A 72 8.05 21.86 -7.48
N LEU A 73 9.37 21.63 -7.44
CA LEU A 73 9.95 20.44 -6.83
C LEU A 73 9.65 20.30 -5.34
N ASP A 74 9.54 21.39 -4.61
CA ASP A 74 9.24 21.34 -3.18
C ASP A 74 7.81 20.83 -2.94
N LYS A 75 6.86 21.33 -3.71
CA LYS A 75 5.47 20.81 -3.68
C LYS A 75 5.36 19.39 -4.22
N ALA A 76 6.15 19.04 -5.24
CA ALA A 76 6.17 17.69 -5.77
C ALA A 76 6.68 16.68 -4.73
N VAL A 77 7.72 17.03 -3.98
CA VAL A 77 8.24 16.20 -2.87
C VAL A 77 7.22 16.09 -1.74
N GLU A 78 6.56 17.19 -1.33
CA GLU A 78 5.48 17.15 -0.36
C GLU A 78 4.34 16.22 -0.81
N GLY A 79 3.91 16.33 -2.06
CA GLY A 79 2.92 15.44 -2.66
C GLY A 79 3.36 13.98 -2.69
N ALA A 80 4.62 13.69 -2.99
CA ALA A 80 5.18 12.35 -2.97
C ALA A 80 5.17 11.73 -1.55
N ILE A 81 5.55 12.51 -0.52
CA ILE A 81 5.45 12.08 0.88
C ILE A 81 4.01 11.72 1.26
N ILE A 82 3.06 12.59 0.96
CA ILE A 82 1.65 12.35 1.26
C ILE A 82 1.10 11.13 0.52
N SER A 83 1.43 10.98 -0.76
CA SER A 83 0.89 9.90 -1.59
C SER A 83 1.52 8.54 -1.31
N LYS A 84 2.80 8.50 -0.88
CA LYS A 84 3.52 7.24 -0.69
C LYS A 84 3.63 6.80 0.77
N TYR A 85 3.96 7.72 1.68
CA TYR A 85 4.34 7.34 3.04
C TYR A 85 3.20 7.39 4.06
N ARG A 86 2.04 7.93 3.69
CA ARG A 86 0.83 7.83 4.50
C ARG A 86 0.52 6.37 4.82
N ASN A 87 0.20 6.09 6.08
CA ASN A 87 -0.07 4.72 6.57
C ASN A 87 1.05 3.73 6.23
N ASN A 88 2.29 4.19 6.27
CA ASN A 88 3.49 3.42 5.90
C ASN A 88 3.41 2.80 4.48
N GLY A 89 2.80 3.50 3.55
CA GLY A 89 2.64 3.02 2.16
C GLY A 89 1.60 1.91 1.96
N GLN A 90 0.87 1.53 2.99
CA GLN A 90 -0.08 0.42 2.97
C GLN A 90 -1.49 0.89 2.61
N THR A 91 -1.66 1.52 1.46
CA THR A 91 -2.97 1.95 0.94
C THR A 91 -3.11 1.61 -0.55
N CYS A 92 -4.35 1.34 -0.97
CA CYS A 92 -4.66 1.02 -2.37
C CYS A 92 -4.37 2.15 -3.36
N VAL A 93 -4.30 3.39 -2.87
CA VAL A 93 -4.05 4.61 -3.68
C VAL A 93 -2.61 5.11 -3.58
N CYS A 94 -1.70 4.38 -2.92
CA CYS A 94 -0.31 4.78 -2.83
C CYS A 94 0.38 4.81 -4.20
N ALA A 95 1.12 5.89 -4.45
CA ALA A 95 2.04 5.96 -5.57
C ALA A 95 3.33 5.20 -5.21
N ASN A 96 3.54 4.04 -5.83
CA ASN A 96 4.74 3.23 -5.58
C ASN A 96 5.86 3.53 -6.57
N ARG A 97 5.51 4.04 -7.78
CA ARG A 97 6.42 4.34 -8.86
C ARG A 97 6.43 5.84 -9.11
N LEU A 98 7.59 6.45 -8.88
CA LEU A 98 7.81 7.88 -9.12
C LEU A 98 8.59 8.03 -10.43
N TYR A 99 7.97 8.62 -11.44
CA TYR A 99 8.56 8.92 -12.74
C TYR A 99 8.93 10.39 -12.81
N ILE A 100 10.21 10.66 -12.78
CA ILE A 100 10.75 12.02 -12.76
C ILE A 100 11.44 12.28 -14.08
N GLN A 101 11.18 13.42 -14.70
CA GLN A 101 11.86 13.82 -15.92
C GLN A 101 13.37 13.99 -15.67
N ASP A 102 14.21 13.54 -16.61
CA ASP A 102 15.66 13.40 -16.43
C ASP A 102 16.32 14.70 -15.95
N SER A 103 15.90 15.86 -16.49
CA SER A 103 16.47 17.17 -16.14
C SER A 103 16.32 17.57 -14.66
N VAL A 104 15.36 16.99 -13.96
CA VAL A 104 15.07 17.30 -12.53
C VAL A 104 15.18 16.07 -11.62
N TYR A 105 15.62 14.93 -12.17
CA TYR A 105 15.66 13.65 -11.45
C TYR A 105 16.53 13.70 -10.18
N ASP A 106 17.78 14.12 -10.31
CA ASP A 106 18.71 14.14 -9.19
C ASP A 106 18.28 15.14 -8.11
N ALA A 107 17.85 16.33 -8.52
CA ALA A 107 17.37 17.35 -7.59
C ALA A 107 16.10 16.92 -6.83
N PHE A 108 15.19 16.20 -7.49
CA PHE A 108 14.01 15.63 -6.85
C PHE A 108 14.40 14.51 -5.89
N ALA A 109 15.29 13.60 -6.29
CA ALA A 109 15.74 12.48 -5.47
C ALA A 109 16.41 12.95 -4.17
N GLU A 110 17.32 13.93 -4.25
CA GLU A 110 17.95 14.55 -3.09
C GLU A 110 16.95 15.20 -2.12
N LYS A 111 16.01 15.98 -2.65
CA LYS A 111 14.97 16.60 -1.83
C LYS A 111 14.04 15.56 -1.18
N LEU A 112 13.69 14.49 -1.90
CA LEU A 112 12.86 13.41 -1.39
C LEU A 112 13.58 12.65 -0.26
N GLU A 113 14.87 12.36 -0.41
CA GLU A 113 15.68 11.72 0.62
C GLU A 113 15.69 12.54 1.92
N VAL A 114 15.94 13.85 1.82
CA VAL A 114 15.90 14.78 2.97
C VAL A 114 14.51 14.82 3.62
N ALA A 115 13.44 14.74 2.83
CA ALA A 115 12.08 14.75 3.36
C ALA A 115 11.71 13.42 4.05
N VAL A 116 12.11 12.29 3.47
CA VAL A 116 11.88 10.94 4.04
C VAL A 116 12.65 10.75 5.34
N ALA A 117 13.87 11.25 5.43
CA ALA A 117 14.68 11.21 6.66
C ALA A 117 14.03 11.91 7.87
N LYS A 118 13.05 12.79 7.65
CA LYS A 118 12.30 13.47 8.71
C LYS A 118 11.12 12.63 9.25
N LEU A 119 10.79 11.53 8.61
CA LEU A 119 9.71 10.65 9.06
C LEU A 119 10.12 9.96 10.35
N LYS A 120 9.30 10.10 11.38
CA LYS A 120 9.54 9.49 12.70
C LYS A 120 8.79 8.16 12.79
N ILE A 121 9.57 7.09 12.86
CA ILE A 121 9.04 5.73 13.00
C ILE A 121 8.76 5.45 14.47
N GLY A 122 7.61 4.88 14.79
CA GLY A 122 7.27 4.53 16.17
C GLY A 122 5.83 4.11 16.36
N ASN A 123 5.46 3.95 17.62
CA ASN A 123 4.07 3.67 18.00
C ASN A 123 3.21 4.91 17.69
N GLY A 124 2.06 4.71 17.05
CA GLY A 124 1.14 5.81 16.69
C GLY A 124 0.53 6.58 17.88
N LEU A 125 0.71 6.07 19.10
CA LEU A 125 0.30 6.79 20.33
C LEU A 125 1.40 7.72 20.86
N ASP A 126 2.64 7.59 20.35
CA ASP A 126 3.74 8.44 20.75
C ASP A 126 3.72 9.77 20.00
N GLU A 127 3.95 10.86 20.71
CA GLU A 127 3.93 12.19 20.13
C GLU A 127 4.97 12.36 19.00
N GLY A 128 4.52 12.91 17.89
CA GLY A 128 5.33 13.18 16.71
C GLY A 128 5.61 11.97 15.83
N THR A 129 5.10 10.77 16.13
CA THR A 129 5.18 9.62 15.24
C THR A 129 4.42 9.90 13.95
N THR A 130 5.09 9.68 12.80
CA THR A 130 4.51 9.88 11.46
C THR A 130 4.39 8.58 10.67
N THR A 131 5.13 7.55 11.08
CA THR A 131 5.21 6.26 10.37
C THR A 131 5.08 5.12 11.38
N GLY A 132 4.03 4.30 11.24
CA GLY A 132 3.76 3.14 12.06
C GLY A 132 4.42 1.86 11.54
N PRO A 133 4.06 0.68 12.10
CA PRO A 133 4.57 -0.62 11.65
C PRO A 133 3.89 -1.06 10.34
N LEU A 134 4.49 -2.04 9.68
CA LEU A 134 3.82 -2.86 8.68
C LEU A 134 2.79 -3.77 9.36
N ILE A 135 1.81 -4.26 8.58
CA ILE A 135 0.68 -5.02 9.12
C ILE A 135 1.11 -6.32 9.84
N ASP A 136 2.10 -7.01 9.29
CA ASP A 136 2.59 -8.29 9.82
C ASP A 136 4.00 -8.62 9.30
N ASP A 137 4.56 -9.74 9.78
CA ASP A 137 5.87 -10.24 9.37
C ASP A 137 5.92 -10.65 7.89
N LYS A 138 4.80 -11.04 7.29
CA LYS A 138 4.75 -11.36 5.85
C LYS A 138 4.95 -10.11 5.01
N ALA A 139 4.40 -8.99 5.45
CA ALA A 139 4.62 -7.71 4.79
C ALA A 139 6.09 -7.28 4.91
N VAL A 140 6.73 -7.48 6.08
CA VAL A 140 8.17 -7.25 6.27
C VAL A 140 9.00 -8.11 5.32
N ALA A 141 8.70 -9.40 5.25
CA ALA A 141 9.40 -10.34 4.36
C ALA A 141 9.26 -9.94 2.89
N LYS A 142 8.06 -9.55 2.46
CA LYS A 142 7.80 -9.10 1.10
C LYS A 142 8.59 -7.81 0.75
N VAL A 143 8.65 -6.85 1.66
CA VAL A 143 9.43 -5.62 1.43
C VAL A 143 10.92 -5.95 1.28
N LYS A 144 11.47 -6.82 2.14
CA LYS A 144 12.86 -7.29 2.03
C LYS A 144 13.13 -7.97 0.68
N GLU A 145 12.24 -8.85 0.25
CA GLU A 145 12.33 -9.54 -1.04
C GLU A 145 12.35 -8.54 -2.21
N HIS A 146 11.43 -7.58 -2.22
CA HIS A 146 11.36 -6.55 -3.26
C HIS A 146 12.61 -5.67 -3.31
N ILE A 147 13.16 -5.28 -2.16
CA ILE A 147 14.40 -4.51 -2.11
C ILE A 147 15.58 -5.34 -2.64
N ALA A 148 15.70 -6.59 -2.19
CA ALA A 148 16.77 -7.48 -2.62
C ALA A 148 16.70 -7.77 -4.14
N ASP A 149 15.50 -8.02 -4.66
CA ASP A 149 15.28 -8.20 -6.09
C ASP A 149 15.69 -6.96 -6.89
N ALA A 150 15.22 -5.77 -6.50
CA ALA A 150 15.56 -4.54 -7.19
C ALA A 150 17.07 -4.27 -7.22
N LEU A 151 17.76 -4.45 -6.08
CA LEU A 151 19.21 -4.28 -5.97
C LEU A 151 19.97 -5.30 -6.83
N SER A 152 19.53 -6.57 -6.84
CA SER A 152 20.13 -7.61 -7.67
C SER A 152 19.97 -7.35 -9.18
N ASN A 153 18.93 -6.61 -9.55
CA ASN A 153 18.67 -6.17 -10.92
C ASN A 153 19.31 -4.82 -11.28
N GLY A 154 20.07 -4.20 -10.38
CA GLY A 154 20.86 -2.99 -10.66
C GLY A 154 20.25 -1.68 -10.15
N ALA A 155 19.19 -1.72 -9.36
CA ALA A 155 18.72 -0.53 -8.65
C ALA A 155 19.71 -0.03 -7.61
N THR A 156 19.60 1.22 -7.22
CA THR A 156 20.42 1.84 -6.16
C THR A 156 19.55 2.15 -4.94
N LEU A 157 20.01 1.75 -3.76
CA LEU A 157 19.40 2.14 -2.49
C LEU A 157 19.88 3.54 -2.12
N LEU A 158 18.97 4.51 -2.07
CA LEU A 158 19.28 5.87 -1.63
C LEU A 158 19.13 6.02 -0.12
N SER A 159 18.05 5.50 0.46
CA SER A 159 17.87 5.55 1.92
C SER A 159 16.98 4.41 2.42
N GLY A 160 17.03 4.13 3.72
CA GLY A 160 16.25 3.09 4.37
C GLY A 160 16.77 1.67 4.10
N GLY A 161 15.85 0.74 3.94
CA GLY A 161 16.16 -0.66 3.58
C GLY A 161 16.30 -1.61 4.76
N ASN A 162 16.26 -1.11 6.00
CA ASN A 162 16.46 -1.92 7.19
C ASN A 162 15.13 -2.28 7.87
N SER A 163 15.03 -3.54 8.31
CA SER A 163 14.02 -3.98 9.24
C SER A 163 14.42 -3.57 10.64
N LEU A 164 13.47 -3.06 11.40
CA LEU A 164 13.62 -2.71 12.80
C LEU A 164 12.99 -3.78 13.69
N GLU A 165 12.78 -3.48 14.97
CA GLU A 165 12.12 -4.41 15.89
C GLU A 165 10.66 -4.67 15.50
N GLY A 166 10.21 -5.92 15.64
CA GLY A 166 8.85 -6.32 15.26
C GLY A 166 8.58 -6.10 13.77
N SER A 167 7.43 -5.54 13.45
CA SER A 167 7.04 -5.24 12.07
C SER A 167 7.37 -3.82 11.60
N PHE A 168 8.24 -3.11 12.32
CA PHE A 168 8.73 -1.81 11.87
C PHE A 168 9.78 -1.95 10.76
N PHE A 169 9.70 -1.06 9.79
CA PHE A 169 10.60 -1.04 8.64
C PHE A 169 10.92 0.41 8.25
N GLU A 170 12.15 0.68 7.86
CA GLU A 170 12.54 2.03 7.43
C GLU A 170 11.85 2.41 6.12
N PRO A 171 11.30 3.64 6.01
CA PRO A 171 10.91 4.21 4.73
C PRO A 171 12.06 4.14 3.74
N THR A 172 11.83 3.52 2.59
CA THR A 172 12.89 3.14 1.67
C THR A 172 12.73 3.84 0.32
N ILE A 173 13.83 4.34 -0.22
CA ILE A 173 13.92 4.91 -1.56
C ILE A 173 14.90 4.10 -2.39
N LEU A 174 14.41 3.61 -3.53
CA LEU A 174 15.22 2.98 -4.57
C LEU A 174 15.24 3.89 -5.80
N SER A 175 16.41 4.09 -6.40
CA SER A 175 16.59 4.80 -7.66
C SER A 175 17.10 3.86 -8.75
N ASN A 176 17.00 4.31 -10.01
CA ASN A 176 17.44 3.54 -11.17
C ASN A 176 16.82 2.12 -11.22
N VAL A 177 15.56 1.99 -10.79
CA VAL A 177 14.87 0.70 -10.73
C VAL A 177 14.60 0.21 -12.15
N PRO A 178 15.16 -0.94 -12.56
CA PRO A 178 14.93 -1.46 -13.91
C PRO A 178 13.52 -2.04 -14.06
N LYS A 179 13.00 -2.03 -15.29
CA LYS A 179 11.62 -2.45 -15.60
C LYS A 179 11.33 -3.93 -15.29
N ASN A 180 12.34 -4.76 -15.15
CA ASN A 180 12.23 -6.17 -14.83
C ASN A 180 12.29 -6.46 -13.33
N ALA A 181 12.48 -5.46 -12.49
CA ALA A 181 12.40 -5.63 -11.04
C ALA A 181 10.95 -5.87 -10.60
N ALA A 182 10.77 -6.72 -9.59
CA ALA A 182 9.44 -7.09 -9.08
C ALA A 182 8.63 -5.91 -8.53
N VAL A 183 9.29 -4.81 -8.19
CA VAL A 183 8.68 -3.58 -7.67
C VAL A 183 8.27 -2.57 -8.77
N ALA A 184 8.71 -2.76 -10.03
CA ALA A 184 8.51 -1.82 -11.13
C ALA A 184 7.07 -1.81 -11.70
#